data_004c9ba2fca58fa7403830a3d711baa9
#
_entry.id   004c9ba2fca58fa7403830a3d711baa9
#
_cell.length_a   1.000
_cell.length_b   1.000
_cell.length_c   1.000
_cell.angle_alpha   90.00
_cell.angle_beta   90.00
_cell.angle_gamma   90.00
#
_symmetry.space_group_name_H-M   'P 1'
#
loop_
_entity.id
_entity.type
_entity.pdbx_description
1 polymer ?
#
loop_
_entity_poly.entity_id
_entity_poly.type
_entity_poly.pdbx_seq_one_letter_code
_entity_poly.pdbx_strand_id
1 'polypeptide(L)'
;MPYQHLFLEIEDQVAVVTLNRPSKLNAISPDLHEEMMGVCRQLQEDEGVRVVIWTGAGRGFCSGVDLTTSRAQGEYQTRSERIDEYGWVGRQAIEIYRNLNKPTIAAINGVAAGAGMSLALACDMRVGSESSRFKTVFIERSLSPDSGMSFFLPRIVGASRAFDLVYTSRFVEADEAYRIGLLDRLVPAENLLDGAKDLARQIAFWPPVAIQMSKRVMQRGMESDLEEQLRYETHGIVFGRRAPHDVEEAAASFREKRPPKFTGE
;
A
#
# COMPACT_ATOMS: atom_id res chain seq x y z
N MET A 1 -5.59 15.90 -15.27
CA MET A 1 -6.63 15.34 -16.17
C MET A 1 -7.34 14.24 -15.40
N PRO A 2 -8.62 13.96 -15.65
CA PRO A 2 -9.28 12.82 -15.02
C PRO A 2 -8.59 11.53 -15.44
N TYR A 3 -8.36 10.63 -14.49
CA TYR A 3 -7.83 9.30 -14.73
C TYR A 3 -8.84 8.45 -15.53
N GLN A 4 -8.36 7.54 -16.38
CA GLN A 4 -9.21 6.67 -17.20
C GLN A 4 -9.36 5.27 -16.60
N HIS A 5 -8.30 4.79 -15.94
CA HIS A 5 -8.19 3.43 -15.43
C HIS A 5 -8.20 3.34 -13.91
N LEU A 6 -8.36 4.46 -13.23
CA LEU A 6 -8.61 4.51 -11.79
C LEU A 6 -9.59 5.63 -11.44
N PHE A 7 -10.24 5.52 -10.28
CA PHE A 7 -11.00 6.60 -9.68
C PHE A 7 -10.29 7.08 -8.43
N LEU A 8 -10.33 8.38 -8.20
CA LEU A 8 -9.84 9.02 -6.98
C LEU A 8 -10.99 9.78 -6.31
N GLU A 9 -11.30 9.40 -5.09
CA GLU A 9 -12.26 10.08 -4.23
C GLU A 9 -11.53 10.54 -2.96
N ILE A 10 -11.78 11.77 -2.52
CA ILE A 10 -11.18 12.33 -1.29
C ILE A 10 -12.32 12.84 -0.42
N GLU A 11 -12.42 12.29 0.78
CA GLU A 11 -13.41 12.67 1.79
C GLU A 11 -12.77 12.54 3.18
N ASP A 12 -13.04 13.51 4.07
CA ASP A 12 -12.59 13.47 5.47
C ASP A 12 -11.07 13.17 5.61
N GLN A 13 -10.23 13.77 4.77
CA GLN A 13 -8.77 13.59 4.75
C GLN A 13 -8.31 12.17 4.34
N VAL A 14 -9.22 11.35 3.84
CA VAL A 14 -8.95 10.00 3.33
C VAL A 14 -9.13 9.99 1.81
N ALA A 15 -8.09 9.56 1.10
CA ALA A 15 -8.16 9.31 -0.33
C ALA A 15 -8.46 7.83 -0.59
N VAL A 16 -9.43 7.56 -1.45
CA VAL A 16 -9.73 6.22 -1.96
C VAL A 16 -9.34 6.15 -3.42
N VAL A 17 -8.34 5.33 -3.73
CA VAL A 17 -7.88 5.03 -5.09
C VAL A 17 -8.47 3.69 -5.51
N THR A 18 -9.38 3.70 -6.47
CA THR A 18 -10.04 2.50 -6.97
C THR A 18 -9.49 2.16 -8.35
N LEU A 19 -8.80 1.03 -8.48
CA LEU A 19 -8.38 0.49 -9.78
C LEU A 19 -9.61 0.15 -10.60
N ASN A 20 -9.73 0.66 -11.83
CA ASN A 20 -10.96 0.61 -12.61
C ASN A 20 -10.76 -0.03 -13.99
N ARG A 21 -10.40 -1.31 -13.99
CA ARG A 21 -10.43 -2.21 -15.16
C ARG A 21 -11.16 -3.52 -14.81
N PRO A 22 -12.42 -3.48 -14.34
CA PRO A 22 -13.11 -4.65 -13.74
C PRO A 22 -13.27 -5.83 -14.71
N SER A 23 -13.40 -5.58 -16.02
CA SER A 23 -13.47 -6.64 -17.05
C SER A 23 -12.17 -7.45 -17.17
N LYS A 24 -11.05 -6.90 -16.71
CA LYS A 24 -9.71 -7.53 -16.66
C LYS A 24 -9.27 -7.83 -15.21
N LEU A 25 -10.19 -7.86 -14.25
CA LEU A 25 -9.87 -7.99 -12.82
C LEU A 25 -8.79 -7.00 -12.37
N ASN A 26 -8.86 -5.78 -12.88
CA ASN A 26 -7.94 -4.69 -12.58
C ASN A 26 -6.46 -5.01 -12.88
N ALA A 27 -6.20 -5.82 -13.92
CA ALA A 27 -4.85 -6.12 -14.38
C ALA A 27 -4.10 -4.84 -14.77
N ILE A 28 -2.83 -4.77 -14.37
CA ILE A 28 -1.97 -3.60 -14.54
C ILE A 28 -1.49 -3.53 -16.00
N SER A 29 -2.04 -2.59 -16.77
CA SER A 29 -1.50 -2.16 -18.07
C SER A 29 -0.48 -1.03 -17.90
N PRO A 30 0.31 -0.71 -18.92
CA PRO A 30 1.19 0.46 -18.88
C PRO A 30 0.45 1.74 -18.50
N ASP A 31 -0.73 1.98 -19.09
CA ASP A 31 -1.53 3.19 -18.83
C ASP A 31 -2.01 3.23 -17.37
N LEU A 32 -2.57 2.12 -16.85
CA LEU A 32 -2.96 2.06 -15.43
C LEU A 32 -1.76 2.27 -14.52
N HIS A 33 -0.60 1.68 -14.86
CA HIS A 33 0.61 1.86 -14.07
C HIS A 33 1.06 3.34 -14.03
N GLU A 34 1.03 4.04 -15.17
CA GLU A 34 1.37 5.47 -15.20
C GLU A 34 0.39 6.31 -14.38
N GLU A 35 -0.91 6.00 -14.45
CA GLU A 35 -1.93 6.65 -13.61
C GLU A 35 -1.70 6.38 -12.12
N MET A 36 -1.33 5.15 -11.74
CA MET A 36 -0.95 4.82 -10.36
C MET A 36 0.24 5.65 -9.87
N MET A 37 1.29 5.80 -10.71
CA MET A 37 2.44 6.64 -10.37
C MET A 37 2.04 8.11 -10.27
N GLY A 38 1.16 8.57 -11.15
CA GLY A 38 0.64 9.94 -11.16
C GLY A 38 -0.17 10.25 -9.89
N VAL A 39 -1.09 9.37 -9.51
CA VAL A 39 -1.92 9.56 -8.31
C VAL A 39 -1.09 9.50 -7.03
N CYS A 40 -0.06 8.65 -6.95
CA CYS A 40 0.85 8.64 -5.79
C CYS A 40 1.54 10.00 -5.60
N ARG A 41 2.07 10.59 -6.68
CA ARG A 41 2.70 11.93 -6.63
C ARG A 41 1.70 13.01 -6.24
N GLN A 42 0.50 13.02 -6.85
CA GLN A 42 -0.57 13.95 -6.50
C GLN A 42 -0.93 13.85 -5.01
N LEU A 43 -1.16 12.64 -4.51
CA LEU A 43 -1.53 12.41 -3.11
C LEU A 43 -0.39 12.71 -2.14
N GLN A 44 0.86 12.55 -2.55
CA GLN A 44 2.02 12.94 -1.73
C GLN A 44 2.04 14.45 -1.47
N GLU A 45 1.69 15.26 -2.47
CA GLU A 45 1.71 16.73 -2.42
C GLU A 45 0.44 17.33 -1.80
N ASP A 46 -0.68 16.60 -1.79
CA ASP A 46 -1.96 17.08 -1.26
C ASP A 46 -1.99 17.06 0.28
N GLU A 47 -1.75 18.18 0.92
CA GLU A 47 -1.77 18.31 2.39
C GLU A 47 -3.13 18.03 3.03
N GLY A 48 -4.22 18.13 2.27
CA GLY A 48 -5.57 17.78 2.70
C GLY A 48 -5.79 16.27 2.89
N VAL A 49 -4.89 15.41 2.35
CA VAL A 49 -4.98 13.95 2.47
C VAL A 49 -4.02 13.44 3.54
N ARG A 50 -4.53 12.66 4.48
CA ARG A 50 -3.75 12.05 5.57
C ARG A 50 -3.54 10.54 5.42
N VAL A 51 -4.48 9.82 4.80
CA VAL A 51 -4.43 8.37 4.61
C VAL A 51 -4.92 8.01 3.21
N VAL A 52 -4.32 7.00 2.59
CA VAL A 52 -4.67 6.52 1.25
C VAL A 52 -5.15 5.08 1.32
N ILE A 53 -6.33 4.81 0.76
CA ILE A 53 -6.89 3.47 0.60
C ILE A 53 -6.78 3.07 -0.87
N TRP A 54 -6.27 1.86 -1.13
CA TRP A 54 -6.26 1.22 -2.44
C TRP A 54 -7.31 0.12 -2.49
N THR A 55 -8.13 0.08 -3.52
CA THR A 55 -9.11 -0.99 -3.76
C THR A 55 -9.31 -1.25 -5.25
N GLY A 56 -10.12 -2.22 -5.62
CA GLY A 56 -10.43 -2.54 -7.01
C GLY A 56 -11.93 -2.44 -7.32
N ALA A 57 -12.27 -1.95 -8.51
CA ALA A 57 -13.65 -1.99 -8.99
C ALA A 57 -14.09 -3.43 -9.32
N GLY A 58 -15.34 -3.76 -9.05
CA GLY A 58 -15.93 -5.06 -9.37
C GLY A 58 -15.46 -6.17 -8.43
N ARG A 59 -15.25 -7.38 -8.97
CA ARG A 59 -15.04 -8.62 -8.18
C ARG A 59 -13.60 -8.95 -7.82
N GLY A 60 -12.63 -8.11 -8.14
CA GLY A 60 -11.20 -8.36 -7.86
C GLY A 60 -10.48 -7.12 -7.41
N PHE A 61 -9.49 -7.31 -6.55
CA PHE A 61 -8.57 -6.23 -6.20
C PHE A 61 -7.65 -5.92 -7.38
N CYS A 62 -6.75 -6.84 -7.73
CA CYS A 62 -5.87 -6.72 -8.88
C CYS A 62 -5.27 -8.10 -9.24
N SER A 63 -5.42 -8.54 -10.48
CA SER A 63 -4.94 -9.85 -10.94
C SER A 63 -3.46 -9.88 -11.38
N GLY A 64 -2.72 -8.78 -11.21
CA GLY A 64 -1.33 -8.65 -11.62
C GLY A 64 -1.16 -7.98 -12.97
N VAL A 65 -0.04 -8.23 -13.64
CA VAL A 65 0.28 -7.62 -14.94
C VAL A 65 -0.68 -8.09 -16.02
N ASP A 66 -1.15 -7.17 -16.87
CA ASP A 66 -1.90 -7.50 -18.08
C ASP A 66 -0.96 -8.10 -19.13
N LEU A 67 -0.96 -9.43 -19.23
CA LEU A 67 -0.07 -10.20 -20.10
C LEU A 67 -0.35 -10.01 -21.60
N THR A 68 -1.42 -9.30 -21.96
CA THR A 68 -1.76 -9.01 -23.36
C THR A 68 -1.06 -7.75 -23.87
N THR A 69 -0.32 -7.03 -23.02
CA THR A 69 0.36 -5.80 -23.39
C THR A 69 1.78 -6.05 -23.94
N SER A 70 2.24 -5.17 -24.83
CA SER A 70 3.59 -5.23 -25.40
C SER A 70 4.71 -5.20 -24.35
N ARG A 71 4.55 -4.42 -23.29
CA ARG A 71 5.52 -4.38 -22.17
C ARG A 71 5.63 -5.71 -21.44
N ALA A 72 4.54 -6.42 -21.23
CA ALA A 72 4.56 -7.76 -20.64
C ALA A 72 5.27 -8.78 -21.56
N GLN A 73 5.37 -8.49 -22.85
CA GLN A 73 6.07 -9.28 -23.86
C GLN A 73 7.54 -8.87 -24.03
N GLY A 74 8.04 -7.94 -23.20
CA GLY A 74 9.45 -7.51 -23.21
C GLY A 74 9.79 -6.42 -24.24
N GLU A 75 8.78 -5.74 -24.78
CA GLU A 75 8.99 -4.62 -25.69
C GLU A 75 9.26 -3.33 -24.91
N TYR A 76 10.37 -2.68 -25.21
CA TYR A 76 10.78 -1.40 -24.63
C TYR A 76 10.74 -0.30 -25.68
N GLN A 77 10.06 0.81 -25.37
CA GLN A 77 9.90 1.94 -26.28
C GLN A 77 11.08 2.93 -26.20
N THR A 78 11.64 3.12 -25.02
CA THR A 78 12.67 4.12 -24.75
C THR A 78 13.99 3.50 -24.27
N ARG A 79 15.08 4.29 -24.38
CA ARG A 79 16.36 3.89 -23.80
C ARG A 79 16.27 3.76 -22.28
N SER A 80 15.56 4.67 -21.63
CA SER A 80 15.39 4.67 -20.18
C SER A 80 14.71 3.39 -19.68
N GLU A 81 13.72 2.89 -20.42
CA GLU A 81 13.06 1.62 -20.09
C GLU A 81 13.99 0.41 -20.19
N ARG A 82 14.92 0.43 -21.16
CA ARG A 82 15.87 -0.68 -21.39
C ARG A 82 16.91 -0.82 -20.28
N ILE A 83 17.19 0.26 -19.55
CA ILE A 83 18.17 0.31 -18.47
C ILE A 83 17.53 0.44 -17.10
N ASP A 84 16.20 0.29 -17.01
CA ASP A 84 15.46 0.34 -15.75
C ASP A 84 15.68 -0.94 -14.94
N GLU A 85 16.50 -0.85 -13.90
CA GLU A 85 16.87 -1.96 -13.03
C GLU A 85 15.68 -2.46 -12.15
N TYR A 86 14.68 -1.61 -11.90
CA TYR A 86 13.51 -1.99 -11.10
C TYR A 86 12.42 -2.71 -11.91
N GLY A 87 12.49 -2.62 -13.24
CA GLY A 87 11.38 -3.01 -14.10
C GLY A 87 10.16 -2.10 -13.90
N TRP A 88 9.36 -1.95 -14.95
CA TRP A 88 8.25 -1.00 -14.94
C TRP A 88 7.21 -1.28 -13.82
N VAL A 89 6.90 -2.53 -13.53
CA VAL A 89 5.94 -2.90 -12.46
C VAL A 89 6.57 -2.80 -11.07
N GLY A 90 7.88 -2.99 -10.94
CA GLY A 90 8.59 -2.87 -9.66
C GLY A 90 8.55 -1.45 -9.09
N ARG A 91 8.42 -0.43 -9.95
CA ARG A 91 8.30 0.97 -9.52
C ARG A 91 7.08 1.23 -8.64
N GLN A 92 5.97 0.48 -8.80
CA GLN A 92 4.81 0.63 -7.92
C GLN A 92 5.15 0.41 -6.44
N ALA A 93 6.02 -0.56 -6.14
CA ALA A 93 6.45 -0.81 -4.77
C ALA A 93 7.24 0.38 -4.20
N ILE A 94 8.11 0.99 -5.02
CA ILE A 94 8.87 2.18 -4.62
C ILE A 94 7.92 3.37 -4.36
N GLU A 95 6.97 3.63 -5.28
CA GLU A 95 6.07 4.78 -5.14
C GLU A 95 5.14 4.63 -3.92
N ILE A 96 4.55 3.46 -3.70
CA ILE A 96 3.59 3.26 -2.61
C ILE A 96 4.29 3.10 -1.27
N TYR A 97 5.35 2.32 -1.21
CA TYR A 97 6.04 2.01 0.04
C TYR A 97 7.00 3.13 0.47
N ARG A 98 7.83 3.66 -0.45
CA ARG A 98 8.90 4.62 -0.13
C ARG A 98 8.52 6.08 -0.35
N ASN A 99 7.90 6.39 -1.48
CA ASN A 99 7.71 7.78 -1.90
C ASN A 99 6.41 8.36 -1.35
N LEU A 100 5.37 7.56 -1.18
CA LEU A 100 4.14 8.00 -0.54
C LEU A 100 4.28 7.91 0.99
N ASN A 101 4.65 9.03 1.62
CA ASN A 101 4.89 9.08 3.07
C ASN A 101 3.62 8.96 3.92
N LYS A 102 2.44 9.03 3.31
CA LYS A 102 1.16 8.87 4.00
C LYS A 102 0.88 7.41 4.28
N PRO A 103 0.21 7.05 5.39
CA PRO A 103 -0.26 5.70 5.64
C PRO A 103 -1.09 5.17 4.48
N THR A 104 -0.89 3.92 4.12
CA THR A 104 -1.57 3.25 3.02
C THR A 104 -2.30 1.99 3.50
N ILE A 105 -3.53 1.81 3.06
CA ILE A 105 -4.37 0.65 3.37
C ILE A 105 -4.80 0.00 2.06
N ALA A 106 -4.60 -1.30 1.91
CA ALA A 106 -5.20 -2.06 0.82
C ALA A 106 -6.52 -2.69 1.30
N ALA A 107 -7.64 -2.30 0.68
CA ALA A 107 -8.96 -2.90 0.90
C ALA A 107 -9.19 -3.98 -0.18
N ILE A 108 -9.05 -5.24 0.22
CA ILE A 108 -8.97 -6.40 -0.69
C ILE A 108 -10.38 -6.94 -0.94
N ASN A 109 -11.02 -6.48 -2.00
CA ASN A 109 -12.40 -6.83 -2.37
C ASN A 109 -12.54 -8.15 -3.14
N GLY A 110 -11.44 -8.83 -3.42
CA GLY A 110 -11.44 -10.09 -4.16
C GLY A 110 -10.03 -10.59 -4.42
N VAL A 111 -9.76 -11.12 -5.62
CA VAL A 111 -8.46 -11.68 -5.94
C VAL A 111 -7.36 -10.60 -6.00
N ALA A 112 -6.26 -10.85 -5.31
CA ALA A 112 -4.99 -10.12 -5.39
C ALA A 112 -3.91 -11.13 -5.82
N ALA A 113 -3.37 -10.99 -7.05
CA ALA A 113 -2.45 -11.98 -7.60
C ALA A 113 -1.22 -11.35 -8.26
N GLY A 114 -0.06 -12.01 -8.18
CA GLY A 114 1.20 -11.55 -8.75
C GLY A 114 1.53 -10.12 -8.35
N ALA A 115 1.80 -9.24 -9.32
CA ALA A 115 2.06 -7.82 -9.07
C ALA A 115 0.91 -7.11 -8.35
N GLY A 116 -0.35 -7.60 -8.46
CA GLY A 116 -1.49 -7.09 -7.70
C GLY A 116 -1.43 -7.49 -6.21
N MET A 117 -0.95 -8.70 -5.89
CA MET A 117 -0.64 -9.07 -4.53
C MET A 117 0.54 -8.24 -4.01
N SER A 118 1.58 -8.04 -4.82
CA SER A 118 2.73 -7.17 -4.45
C SER A 118 2.28 -5.73 -4.15
N LEU A 119 1.32 -5.19 -4.91
CA LEU A 119 0.69 -3.89 -4.65
C LEU A 119 0.06 -3.84 -3.24
N ALA A 120 -0.74 -4.87 -2.90
CA ALA A 120 -1.35 -4.98 -1.57
C ALA A 120 -0.32 -5.09 -0.46
N LEU A 121 0.78 -5.82 -0.69
CA LEU A 121 1.88 -5.98 0.29
C LEU A 121 2.72 -4.71 0.45
N ALA A 122 2.79 -3.86 -0.57
CA ALA A 122 3.49 -2.57 -0.49
C ALA A 122 2.72 -1.53 0.34
N CYS A 123 1.41 -1.74 0.58
CA CYS A 123 0.65 -0.93 1.53
C CYS A 123 1.03 -1.29 2.97
N ASP A 124 0.89 -0.30 3.87
CA ASP A 124 1.25 -0.49 5.29
C ASP A 124 0.32 -1.52 5.96
N MET A 125 -0.98 -1.49 5.63
CA MET A 125 -2.01 -2.36 6.21
C MET A 125 -2.95 -2.93 5.14
N ARG A 126 -3.60 -4.06 5.46
CA ARG A 126 -4.53 -4.77 4.56
C ARG A 126 -5.82 -5.10 5.31
N VAL A 127 -6.94 -4.62 4.79
CA VAL A 127 -8.28 -4.99 5.24
C VAL A 127 -8.89 -5.90 4.19
N GLY A 128 -9.42 -7.04 4.57
CA GLY A 128 -10.07 -7.98 3.66
C GLY A 128 -11.48 -8.32 4.08
N SER A 129 -12.16 -9.06 3.21
CA SER A 129 -13.44 -9.69 3.46
C SER A 129 -13.35 -11.18 3.17
N GLU A 130 -14.43 -11.93 3.38
CA GLU A 130 -14.53 -13.33 3.00
C GLU A 130 -14.33 -13.59 1.50
N SER A 131 -14.44 -12.55 0.67
CA SER A 131 -14.16 -12.62 -0.77
C SER A 131 -12.67 -12.46 -1.12
N SER A 132 -11.83 -12.09 -0.16
CA SER A 132 -10.41 -11.83 -0.38
C SER A 132 -9.65 -13.12 -0.65
N ARG A 133 -8.85 -13.11 -1.73
CA ARG A 133 -8.02 -14.26 -2.12
C ARG A 133 -6.67 -13.78 -2.61
N PHE A 134 -5.62 -14.48 -2.20
CA PHE A 134 -4.25 -14.14 -2.58
C PHE A 134 -3.59 -15.28 -3.34
N LYS A 135 -2.74 -14.93 -4.31
CA LYS A 135 -1.95 -15.90 -5.06
C LYS A 135 -0.68 -15.27 -5.61
N THR A 136 0.45 -15.97 -5.47
CA THR A 136 1.74 -15.43 -5.97
C THR A 136 1.88 -15.50 -7.48
N VAL A 137 1.41 -16.54 -8.14
CA VAL A 137 1.34 -16.87 -9.59
C VAL A 137 2.65 -16.89 -10.38
N PHE A 138 3.75 -16.38 -9.87
CA PHE A 138 5.01 -16.23 -10.63
C PHE A 138 5.53 -17.56 -11.19
N ILE A 139 5.59 -18.60 -10.36
CA ILE A 139 6.09 -19.93 -10.76
C ILE A 139 5.28 -20.53 -11.90
N GLU A 140 3.96 -20.29 -11.95
CA GLU A 140 3.09 -20.76 -13.04
C GLU A 140 3.43 -20.11 -14.39
N ARG A 141 4.21 -19.04 -14.38
CA ARG A 141 4.67 -18.29 -15.55
C ARG A 141 6.16 -18.43 -15.82
N SER A 142 6.83 -19.39 -15.16
CA SER A 142 8.28 -19.56 -15.18
C SER A 142 9.05 -18.28 -14.77
N LEU A 143 8.47 -17.51 -13.82
CA LEU A 143 9.04 -16.28 -13.30
C LEU A 143 9.40 -16.45 -11.83
N SER A 144 10.41 -15.71 -11.39
CA SER A 144 10.66 -15.47 -9.97
C SER A 144 9.75 -14.35 -9.45
N PRO A 145 9.51 -14.25 -8.14
CA PRO A 145 8.79 -13.13 -7.54
C PRO A 145 9.40 -11.78 -7.89
N ASP A 146 8.55 -10.83 -8.26
CA ASP A 146 8.90 -9.45 -8.60
C ASP A 146 8.07 -8.41 -7.82
N SER A 147 8.15 -7.15 -8.20
CA SER A 147 7.34 -6.04 -7.67
C SER A 147 7.36 -5.92 -6.15
N GLY A 148 8.46 -6.34 -5.51
CA GLY A 148 8.62 -6.32 -4.05
C GLY A 148 8.07 -7.54 -3.32
N MET A 149 7.47 -8.54 -3.99
CA MET A 149 6.94 -9.75 -3.36
C MET A 149 7.97 -10.43 -2.45
N SER A 150 9.20 -10.65 -2.93
CA SER A 150 10.26 -11.31 -2.18
C SER A 150 10.77 -10.50 -0.99
N PHE A 151 10.53 -9.19 -0.98
CA PHE A 151 10.85 -8.31 0.14
C PHE A 151 9.74 -8.30 1.20
N PHE A 152 8.49 -8.09 0.79
CA PHE A 152 7.36 -7.90 1.72
C PHE A 152 6.83 -9.22 2.28
N LEU A 153 6.58 -10.22 1.43
CA LEU A 153 5.88 -11.43 1.84
C LEU A 153 6.56 -12.15 3.02
N PRO A 154 7.89 -12.44 3.00
CA PRO A 154 8.53 -13.12 4.13
C PRO A 154 8.57 -12.29 5.42
N ARG A 155 8.51 -10.96 5.32
CA ARG A 155 8.42 -10.05 6.48
C ARG A 155 7.05 -10.03 7.11
N ILE A 156 6.01 -10.31 6.33
CA ILE A 156 4.62 -10.32 6.79
C ILE A 156 4.23 -11.69 7.35
N VAL A 157 4.48 -12.78 6.61
CA VAL A 157 3.99 -14.11 6.99
C VAL A 157 5.07 -15.03 7.56
N GLY A 158 6.32 -14.59 7.59
CA GLY A 158 7.48 -15.39 7.93
C GLY A 158 8.04 -16.16 6.73
N ALA A 159 9.36 -16.47 6.75
CA ALA A 159 10.08 -17.01 5.60
C ALA A 159 9.52 -18.37 5.12
N SER A 160 9.25 -19.30 6.03
CA SER A 160 8.77 -20.64 5.66
C SER A 160 7.44 -20.61 4.92
N ARG A 161 6.49 -19.81 5.40
CA ARG A 161 5.19 -19.61 4.72
C ARG A 161 5.35 -18.91 3.38
N ALA A 162 6.24 -17.92 3.30
CA ALA A 162 6.51 -17.24 2.04
C ALA A 162 7.04 -18.21 0.98
N PHE A 163 7.96 -19.10 1.34
CA PHE A 163 8.44 -20.17 0.44
C PHE A 163 7.32 -21.12 0.02
N ASP A 164 6.48 -21.58 0.98
CA ASP A 164 5.32 -22.42 0.65
C ASP A 164 4.42 -21.75 -0.39
N LEU A 165 4.01 -20.51 -0.15
CA LEU A 165 3.11 -19.77 -1.03
C LEU A 165 3.73 -19.53 -2.42
N VAL A 166 5.02 -19.22 -2.48
CA VAL A 166 5.71 -19.00 -3.76
C VAL A 166 5.88 -20.29 -4.53
N TYR A 167 6.34 -21.36 -3.90
CA TYR A 167 6.68 -22.60 -4.57
C TYR A 167 5.46 -23.42 -5.00
N THR A 168 4.39 -23.37 -4.20
CA THR A 168 3.13 -24.09 -4.51
C THR A 168 2.19 -23.27 -5.38
N SER A 169 2.34 -21.96 -5.38
CA SER A 169 1.41 -21.01 -6.06
C SER A 169 -0.05 -21.27 -5.73
N ARG A 170 -0.35 -21.82 -4.55
CA ARG A 170 -1.71 -22.08 -4.13
C ARG A 170 -2.46 -20.79 -3.77
N PHE A 171 -3.76 -20.84 -3.80
CA PHE A 171 -4.57 -19.77 -3.24
C PHE A 171 -4.45 -19.74 -1.70
N VAL A 172 -4.51 -18.53 -1.16
CA VAL A 172 -4.72 -18.24 0.25
C VAL A 172 -6.07 -17.56 0.38
N GLU A 173 -7.03 -18.23 1.01
CA GLU A 173 -8.37 -17.70 1.25
C GLU A 173 -8.35 -16.75 2.45
N ALA A 174 -9.40 -15.96 2.63
CA ALA A 174 -9.48 -14.87 3.60
C ALA A 174 -9.17 -15.28 5.04
N ASP A 175 -9.74 -16.38 5.52
CA ASP A 175 -9.53 -16.87 6.89
C ASP A 175 -8.08 -17.29 7.14
N GLU A 176 -7.46 -17.97 6.17
CA GLU A 176 -6.04 -18.29 6.25
C GLU A 176 -5.20 -17.02 6.21
N ALA A 177 -5.50 -16.10 5.28
CA ALA A 177 -4.79 -14.84 5.14
C ALA A 177 -4.79 -14.03 6.45
N TYR A 178 -5.93 -13.96 7.12
CA TYR A 178 -6.04 -13.31 8.43
C TYR A 178 -5.23 -14.05 9.51
N ARG A 179 -5.33 -15.38 9.57
CA ARG A 179 -4.62 -16.21 10.57
C ARG A 179 -3.09 -16.12 10.44
N ILE A 180 -2.56 -15.97 9.21
CA ILE A 180 -1.10 -15.90 8.97
C ILE A 180 -0.56 -14.47 8.96
N GLY A 181 -1.40 -13.44 9.18
CA GLY A 181 -1.02 -12.03 9.19
C GLY A 181 -0.91 -11.39 7.80
N LEU A 182 -1.39 -12.06 6.75
CA LEU A 182 -1.47 -11.49 5.40
C LEU A 182 -2.60 -10.45 5.29
N LEU A 183 -3.65 -10.58 6.10
CA LEU A 183 -4.66 -9.56 6.38
C LEU A 183 -4.53 -9.11 7.84
N ASP A 184 -4.66 -7.81 8.07
CA ASP A 184 -4.65 -7.19 9.40
C ASP A 184 -6.05 -7.13 10.01
N ARG A 185 -7.08 -7.06 9.16
CA ARG A 185 -8.50 -7.08 9.54
C ARG A 185 -9.31 -7.88 8.54
N LEU A 186 -10.34 -8.57 9.05
CA LEU A 186 -11.32 -9.30 8.25
C LEU A 186 -12.71 -8.78 8.64
N VAL A 187 -13.48 -8.32 7.65
CA VAL A 187 -14.81 -7.74 7.82
C VAL A 187 -15.80 -8.36 6.81
N PRO A 188 -17.12 -8.28 6.99
CA PRO A 188 -18.08 -8.69 5.99
C PRO A 188 -17.88 -7.97 4.64
N ALA A 189 -18.17 -8.64 3.53
CA ALA A 189 -17.87 -8.10 2.18
C ALA A 189 -18.58 -6.77 1.91
N GLU A 190 -19.82 -6.64 2.35
CA GLU A 190 -20.60 -5.41 2.22
C GLU A 190 -20.03 -4.24 3.02
N ASN A 191 -19.21 -4.52 4.05
CA ASN A 191 -18.60 -3.50 4.92
C ASN A 191 -17.12 -3.26 4.64
N LEU A 192 -16.55 -3.84 3.57
CA LEU A 192 -15.11 -3.79 3.32
C LEU A 192 -14.57 -2.37 3.25
N LEU A 193 -15.18 -1.53 2.41
CA LEU A 193 -14.69 -0.16 2.20
C LEU A 193 -14.94 0.70 3.45
N ASP A 194 -16.07 0.52 4.12
CA ASP A 194 -16.38 1.22 5.37
C ASP A 194 -15.40 0.82 6.47
N GLY A 195 -15.08 -0.46 6.62
CA GLY A 195 -14.09 -0.94 7.56
C GLY A 195 -12.67 -0.41 7.29
N ALA A 196 -12.31 -0.25 6.01
CA ALA A 196 -11.05 0.39 5.63
C ALA A 196 -11.07 1.91 5.90
N LYS A 197 -12.18 2.60 5.62
CA LYS A 197 -12.38 4.01 5.94
C LYS A 197 -12.36 4.26 7.45
N ASP A 198 -12.96 3.38 8.26
CA ASP A 198 -12.94 3.48 9.73
C ASP A 198 -11.51 3.35 10.27
N LEU A 199 -10.72 2.43 9.73
CA LEU A 199 -9.30 2.34 10.07
C LEU A 199 -8.54 3.60 9.64
N ALA A 200 -8.81 4.11 8.44
CA ALA A 200 -8.18 5.33 7.94
C ALA A 200 -8.51 6.55 8.81
N ARG A 201 -9.76 6.71 9.25
CA ARG A 201 -10.17 7.80 10.17
C ARG A 201 -9.48 7.70 11.52
N GLN A 202 -9.31 6.49 12.07
CA GLN A 202 -8.55 6.28 13.31
C GLN A 202 -7.09 6.74 13.17
N ILE A 203 -6.48 6.52 12.01
CA ILE A 203 -5.10 6.97 11.72
C ILE A 203 -5.07 8.48 11.47
N ALA A 204 -6.00 9.00 10.66
CA ALA A 204 -6.09 10.42 10.30
C ALA A 204 -6.37 11.34 11.50
N PHE A 205 -6.91 10.80 12.60
CA PHE A 205 -7.14 11.51 13.86
C PHE A 205 -5.83 12.01 14.51
N TRP A 206 -4.71 11.35 14.27
CA TRP A 206 -3.42 11.65 14.92
C TRP A 206 -2.60 12.68 14.13
N PRO A 207 -1.56 13.30 14.77
CA PRO A 207 -0.75 14.34 14.13
C PRO A 207 -0.11 13.84 12.83
N PRO A 208 -0.40 14.44 11.67
CA PRO A 208 0.01 13.88 10.38
C PRO A 208 1.53 13.83 10.20
N VAL A 209 2.27 14.83 10.69
CA VAL A 209 3.74 14.84 10.58
C VAL A 209 4.35 13.72 11.42
N ALA A 210 3.84 13.50 12.64
CA ALA A 210 4.33 12.40 13.49
C ALA A 210 4.00 11.02 12.89
N ILE A 211 2.80 10.84 12.32
CA ILE A 211 2.40 9.60 11.63
C ILE A 211 3.32 9.33 10.43
N GLN A 212 3.55 10.34 9.57
CA GLN A 212 4.43 10.19 8.40
C GLN A 212 5.86 9.85 8.79
N MET A 213 6.37 10.49 9.84
CA MET A 213 7.71 10.16 10.37
C MET A 213 7.76 8.76 10.99
N SER A 214 6.68 8.32 11.67
CA SER A 214 6.58 6.96 12.20
C SER A 214 6.65 5.92 11.08
N LYS A 215 5.96 6.14 9.95
CA LYS A 215 6.07 5.27 8.77
C LYS A 215 7.52 5.13 8.30
N ARG A 216 8.23 6.25 8.11
CA ARG A 216 9.65 6.24 7.69
C ARG A 216 10.55 5.50 8.69
N VAL A 217 10.36 5.76 9.97
CA VAL A 217 11.15 5.13 11.04
C VAL A 217 10.92 3.62 11.07
N MET A 218 9.66 3.17 10.98
CA MET A 218 9.31 1.75 10.93
C MET A 218 9.88 1.06 9.68
N GLN A 219 9.78 1.69 8.51
CA GLN A 219 10.35 1.17 7.27
C GLN A 219 11.87 1.03 7.34
N ARG A 220 12.56 2.03 7.89
CA ARG A 220 14.02 1.97 8.08
C ARG A 220 14.42 0.85 9.02
N GLY A 221 13.66 0.62 10.09
CA GLY A 221 13.92 -0.44 11.07
C GLY A 221 13.88 -1.86 10.49
N MET A 222 13.20 -2.06 9.36
CA MET A 222 13.19 -3.35 8.68
C MET A 222 14.49 -3.66 7.91
N GLU A 223 15.39 -2.69 7.77
CA GLU A 223 16.61 -2.77 6.95
C GLU A 223 17.88 -2.44 7.72
N SER A 224 17.78 -1.82 8.91
CA SER A 224 18.90 -1.34 9.72
C SER A 224 19.26 -2.33 10.83
N ASP A 225 20.50 -2.24 11.34
CA ASP A 225 20.83 -2.79 12.64
C ASP A 225 20.28 -1.90 13.79
N LEU A 226 20.32 -2.42 15.03
CA LEU A 226 19.74 -1.73 16.19
C LEU A 226 20.38 -0.37 16.46
N GLU A 227 21.71 -0.24 16.35
CA GLU A 227 22.39 1.02 16.64
C GLU A 227 22.07 2.10 15.60
N GLU A 228 22.06 1.74 14.33
CA GLU A 228 21.67 2.63 13.25
C GLU A 228 20.22 3.04 13.42
N GLN A 229 19.34 2.09 13.76
CA GLN A 229 17.91 2.37 13.96
C GLN A 229 17.67 3.35 15.12
N LEU A 230 18.33 3.17 16.27
CA LEU A 230 18.19 4.10 17.41
C LEU A 230 18.62 5.53 17.06
N ARG A 231 19.68 5.69 16.24
CA ARG A 231 20.06 7.02 15.72
C ARG A 231 19.00 7.60 14.81
N TYR A 232 18.38 6.77 13.96
CA TYR A 232 17.33 7.21 13.05
C TYR A 232 16.03 7.55 13.80
N GLU A 233 15.67 6.82 14.86
CA GLU A 233 14.54 7.16 15.74
C GLU A 233 14.69 8.55 16.36
N THR A 234 15.89 8.93 16.76
CA THR A 234 16.18 10.28 17.25
C THR A 234 15.87 11.35 16.19
N HIS A 235 16.24 11.11 14.92
CA HIS A 235 15.85 11.98 13.81
C HIS A 235 14.32 12.00 13.63
N GLY A 236 13.66 10.85 13.72
CA GLY A 236 12.21 10.74 13.65
C GLY A 236 11.48 11.62 14.66
N ILE A 237 11.95 11.64 15.92
CA ILE A 237 11.41 12.51 16.98
C ILE A 237 11.60 13.99 16.62
N VAL A 238 12.82 14.38 16.19
CA VAL A 238 13.12 15.78 15.85
C VAL A 238 12.25 16.26 14.69
N PHE A 239 12.10 15.45 13.63
CA PHE A 239 11.29 15.81 12.47
C PHE A 239 9.79 15.76 12.78
N GLY A 240 9.34 14.79 13.58
CA GLY A 240 7.93 14.69 14.02
C GLY A 240 7.45 15.89 14.81
N ARG A 241 8.37 16.61 15.45
CA ARG A 241 8.09 17.85 16.21
C ARG A 241 8.17 19.14 15.38
N ARG A 242 8.33 19.06 14.06
CA ARG A 242 8.32 20.24 13.17
C ARG A 242 6.93 20.77 12.84
N ALA A 243 5.89 20.28 13.52
CA ALA A 243 4.55 20.82 13.57
C ALA A 243 4.32 21.40 15.00
N PRO A 244 4.76 22.64 15.28
CA PRO A 244 4.72 23.21 16.61
C PRO A 244 3.31 23.32 17.18
N HIS A 245 2.30 23.66 16.35
CA HIS A 245 0.91 23.66 16.76
C HIS A 245 0.49 22.29 17.29
N ASP A 246 0.80 21.21 16.59
CA ASP A 246 0.43 19.86 17.00
C ASP A 246 1.14 19.41 18.29
N VAL A 247 2.37 19.87 18.50
CA VAL A 247 3.13 19.62 19.75
C VAL A 247 2.45 20.31 20.93
N GLU A 248 2.02 21.57 20.77
CA GLU A 248 1.32 22.34 21.80
C GLU A 248 -0.06 21.77 22.07
N GLU A 249 -0.80 21.41 21.03
CA GLU A 249 -2.14 20.81 21.12
C GLU A 249 -2.10 19.44 21.83
N ALA A 250 -1.10 18.62 21.55
CA ALA A 250 -0.93 17.35 22.26
C ALA A 250 -0.78 17.54 23.77
N ALA A 251 0.00 18.54 24.19
CA ALA A 251 0.17 18.86 25.60
C ALA A 251 -1.08 19.52 26.22
N ALA A 252 -1.75 20.42 25.49
CA ALA A 252 -2.94 21.12 25.94
C ALA A 252 -4.12 20.16 26.12
N SER A 253 -4.45 19.39 25.07
CA SER A 253 -5.55 18.42 25.09
C SER A 253 -5.43 17.38 26.20
N PHE A 254 -4.17 16.91 26.45
CA PHE A 254 -3.90 15.97 27.55
C PHE A 254 -4.19 16.59 28.93
N ARG A 255 -3.72 17.85 29.17
CA ARG A 255 -3.97 18.55 30.45
C ARG A 255 -5.45 18.84 30.67
N GLU A 256 -6.14 19.23 29.59
CA GLU A 256 -7.56 19.64 29.61
C GLU A 256 -8.52 18.45 29.49
N LYS A 257 -8.00 17.23 29.29
CA LYS A 257 -8.78 15.98 29.13
C LYS A 257 -9.86 16.08 28.04
N ARG A 258 -9.53 16.72 26.91
CA ARG A 258 -10.38 16.85 25.73
C ARG A 258 -9.78 16.13 24.53
N PRO A 259 -10.57 15.79 23.50
CA PRO A 259 -10.03 15.34 22.22
C PRO A 259 -9.11 16.38 21.59
N PRO A 260 -7.95 15.97 21.03
CA PRO A 260 -7.05 16.88 20.34
C PRO A 260 -7.58 17.25 18.94
N LYS A 261 -7.05 18.37 18.40
CA LYS A 261 -7.31 18.83 17.03
C LYS A 261 -5.98 19.10 16.34
N PHE A 262 -5.45 18.11 15.65
CA PHE A 262 -4.19 18.20 14.95
C PHE A 262 -4.37 18.74 13.52
N THR A 263 -3.51 19.67 13.12
CA THR A 263 -3.53 20.33 11.81
C THR A 263 -2.37 19.94 10.92
N GLY A 264 -1.25 19.52 11.49
CA GLY A 264 0.01 19.29 10.78
C GLY A 264 0.93 20.50 10.71
N GLU A 265 0.55 21.59 11.41
CA GLU A 265 1.29 22.84 11.46
C GLU A 265 2.17 22.99 12.73
#